data_de48dadd708bab4926642aef21e33b3b
#
_entry.id   de48dadd708bab4926642aef21e33b3b
#
_cell.length_a   1.000
_cell.length_b   1.000
_cell.length_c   1.000
_cell.angle_alpha   90.00
_cell.angle_beta   90.00
_cell.angle_gamma   90.00
#
_symmetry.space_group_name_H-M   'P 1'
#
loop_
_entity.id
_entity.type
_entity.pdbx_description
1 polymer ?
#
loop_
_entity_poly.entity_id
_entity_poly.type
_entity_poly.pdbx_seq_one_letter_code
_entity_poly.pdbx_strand_id
1 'polypeptide(L)'
;MYQHHNWQGALLDYPVSKVVCVGSNYAKHIKEMGSAVPEEPVLFIKPETALCDLRQPLAIPSDFGSVHHEVELAVLIGATLRQATEEHVRKAIAGYGVALDLTLRDVQGKMKKAGQPWEKAKAFDNSCPLSGFIPAAEFTGDPQNTTLGLSVKDRKSVV
;
A
#
# COMPACT_ATOMS: atom_id res chain seq x y z
N MET A 1 19.18 0.19 0.97
CA MET A 1 18.14 1.16 0.57
C MET A 1 17.25 0.49 -0.47
N TYR A 2 15.93 0.62 -0.37
CA TYR A 2 14.99 0.02 -1.31
C TYR A 2 15.18 0.63 -2.72
N GLN A 3 14.98 -0.18 -3.76
CA GLN A 3 14.92 0.25 -5.16
C GLN A 3 13.74 -0.47 -5.84
N HIS A 4 13.05 0.22 -6.72
CA HIS A 4 11.98 -0.40 -7.48
C HIS A 4 12.54 -1.44 -8.45
N HIS A 5 11.84 -2.55 -8.60
CA HIS A 5 12.18 -3.59 -9.57
C HIS A 5 10.89 -4.11 -10.25
N ASN A 6 11.04 -4.68 -11.43
CA ASN A 6 9.93 -5.33 -12.08
C ASN A 6 9.69 -6.73 -11.46
N TRP A 7 8.61 -7.37 -11.86
CA TRP A 7 8.23 -8.70 -11.37
C TRP A 7 9.25 -9.81 -11.69
N GLN A 8 10.14 -9.59 -12.67
CA GLN A 8 11.24 -10.49 -13.02
C GLN A 8 12.51 -10.21 -12.21
N GLY A 9 12.55 -9.13 -11.42
CA GLY A 9 13.65 -8.75 -10.55
C GLY A 9 14.61 -7.73 -11.17
N ALA A 10 14.38 -7.25 -12.39
CA ALA A 10 15.20 -6.19 -12.98
C ALA A 10 14.87 -4.84 -12.32
N LEU A 11 15.92 -4.07 -12.03
CA LEU A 11 15.77 -2.73 -11.44
C LEU A 11 15.03 -1.80 -12.39
N LEU A 12 14.19 -0.96 -11.83
CA LEU A 12 13.46 0.09 -12.54
C LEU A 12 14.08 1.45 -12.17
N ASP A 13 14.35 2.26 -13.18
CA ASP A 13 14.92 3.60 -13.02
C ASP A 13 13.83 4.64 -12.70
N TYR A 14 13.16 4.42 -11.56
CA TYR A 14 12.22 5.38 -10.98
C TYR A 14 12.70 5.80 -9.60
N PRO A 15 12.64 7.09 -9.26
CA PRO A 15 13.04 7.55 -7.94
C PRO A 15 12.11 6.98 -6.86
N VAL A 16 12.72 6.52 -5.79
CA VAL A 16 11.98 6.16 -4.57
C VAL A 16 11.59 7.45 -3.86
N SER A 17 10.32 7.56 -3.45
CA SER A 17 9.82 8.74 -2.76
C SER A 17 8.72 8.35 -1.75
N LYS A 18 7.77 9.24 -1.49
CA LYS A 18 6.62 8.95 -0.62
C LYS A 18 5.64 7.97 -1.26
N VAL A 19 4.95 7.21 -0.43
CA VAL A 19 3.79 6.42 -0.81
C VAL A 19 2.54 7.11 -0.30
N VAL A 20 1.62 7.43 -1.20
CA VAL A 20 0.29 7.94 -0.83
C VAL A 20 -0.66 6.75 -0.71
N CYS A 21 -1.23 6.58 0.46
CA CYS A 21 -2.15 5.48 0.77
C CYS A 21 -3.58 6.00 0.89
N VAL A 22 -4.54 5.17 0.46
CA VAL A 22 -5.97 5.46 0.57
C VAL A 22 -6.58 4.53 1.61
N GLY A 23 -6.92 5.09 2.75
CA GLY A 23 -7.60 4.34 3.82
C GLY A 23 -9.07 4.11 3.53
N SER A 24 -9.63 3.03 4.07
CA SER A 24 -11.05 2.67 3.93
C SER A 24 -11.51 2.62 2.46
N ASN A 25 -10.69 2.05 1.56
CA ASN A 25 -10.95 2.02 0.12
C ASN A 25 -11.69 0.75 -0.36
N TYR A 26 -11.70 -0.31 0.42
CA TYR A 26 -12.33 -1.58 0.05
C TYR A 26 -13.70 -1.73 0.72
N ALA A 27 -14.77 -1.76 -0.07
CA ALA A 27 -16.15 -1.78 0.43
C ALA A 27 -16.46 -2.97 1.36
N LYS A 28 -15.91 -4.15 1.09
CA LYS A 28 -16.05 -5.33 1.96
C LYS A 28 -15.41 -5.09 3.32
N HIS A 29 -14.19 -4.56 3.34
CA HIS A 29 -13.46 -4.28 4.58
C HIS A 29 -14.15 -3.19 5.42
N ILE A 30 -14.68 -2.15 4.78
CA ILE A 30 -15.47 -1.10 5.45
C ILE A 30 -16.67 -1.71 6.17
N LYS A 31 -17.38 -2.62 5.49
CA LYS A 31 -18.55 -3.32 6.05
C LYS A 31 -18.17 -4.23 7.24
N GLU A 32 -17.08 -4.98 7.13
CA GLU A 32 -16.56 -5.83 8.21
C GLU A 32 -16.16 -5.04 9.45
N MET A 33 -15.62 -3.84 9.25
CA MET A 33 -15.22 -2.92 10.32
C MET A 33 -16.40 -2.13 10.92
N GLY A 34 -17.63 -2.28 10.38
CA GLY A 34 -18.79 -1.52 10.81
C GLY A 34 -18.67 -0.01 10.63
N SER A 35 -17.80 0.43 9.69
CA SER A 35 -17.51 1.83 9.45
C SER A 35 -18.41 2.39 8.34
N ALA A 36 -18.70 3.70 8.38
CA ALA A 36 -19.33 4.38 7.25
C ALA A 36 -18.34 4.53 6.10
N VAL A 37 -18.85 4.47 4.87
CA VAL A 37 -18.06 4.82 3.67
C VAL A 37 -17.73 6.32 3.77
N PRO A 38 -16.44 6.72 3.72
CA PRO A 38 -16.09 8.13 3.75
C PRO A 38 -16.63 8.85 2.51
N GLU A 39 -17.08 10.09 2.66
CA GLU A 39 -17.50 10.94 1.53
C GLU A 39 -16.32 11.33 0.65
N GLU A 40 -15.12 11.45 1.25
CA GLU A 40 -13.87 11.74 0.56
C GLU A 40 -12.79 10.71 0.88
N PRO A 41 -11.80 10.50 -0.01
CA PRO A 41 -10.70 9.58 0.25
C PRO A 41 -9.92 9.97 1.51
N VAL A 42 -9.78 9.03 2.45
CA VAL A 42 -8.93 9.21 3.62
C VAL A 42 -7.49 8.93 3.22
N LEU A 43 -6.68 9.97 3.14
CA LEU A 43 -5.29 9.85 2.70
C LEU A 43 -4.33 9.85 3.90
N PHE A 44 -3.28 9.04 3.80
CA PHE A 44 -2.12 9.08 4.68
C PHE A 44 -0.86 8.77 3.88
N ILE A 45 0.31 9.03 4.46
CA ILE A 45 1.59 8.92 3.74
C ILE A 45 2.51 7.94 4.49
N LYS A 46 3.19 7.10 3.72
CA LYS A 46 4.37 6.37 4.19
C LYS A 46 5.63 6.99 3.56
N PRO A 47 6.68 7.27 4.35
CA PRO A 47 7.94 7.80 3.86
C PRO A 47 8.75 6.75 3.10
N GLU A 48 9.80 7.17 2.42
CA GLU A 48 10.75 6.29 1.73
C GLU A 48 11.32 5.20 2.65
N THR A 49 11.60 5.52 3.92
CA THR A 49 12.14 4.56 4.90
C THR A 49 11.16 3.45 5.26
N ALA A 50 9.88 3.62 4.97
CA ALA A 50 8.88 2.57 5.15
C ALA A 50 8.96 1.48 4.08
N LEU A 51 9.60 1.76 2.94
CA LEU A 51 9.67 0.83 1.81
C LEU A 51 10.73 -0.25 2.02
N CYS A 52 10.36 -1.49 1.73
CA CYS A 52 11.28 -2.63 1.69
C CYS A 52 10.81 -3.66 0.65
N ASP A 53 11.69 -4.58 0.30
CA ASP A 53 11.39 -5.64 -0.66
C ASP A 53 10.60 -6.76 0.05
N LEU A 54 9.40 -7.05 -0.44
CA LEU A 54 8.52 -8.10 0.10
C LEU A 54 9.15 -9.52 0.08
N ARG A 55 10.16 -9.73 -0.76
CA ARG A 55 10.90 -11.00 -0.85
C ARG A 55 11.93 -11.18 0.27
N GLN A 56 12.23 -10.13 1.02
CA GLN A 56 13.16 -10.17 2.13
C GLN A 56 12.44 -10.45 3.47
N PRO A 57 13.13 -11.05 4.45
CA PRO A 57 12.57 -11.17 5.78
C PRO A 57 12.13 -9.83 6.37
N LEU A 58 10.94 -9.79 6.93
CA LEU A 58 10.39 -8.58 7.54
C LEU A 58 10.61 -8.58 9.04
N ALA A 59 11.21 -7.51 9.56
CA ALA A 59 11.30 -7.28 11.00
C ALA A 59 9.98 -6.67 11.49
N ILE A 60 9.18 -7.47 12.18
CA ILE A 60 7.89 -7.03 12.73
C ILE A 60 8.12 -6.48 14.15
N PRO A 61 7.77 -5.22 14.45
CA PRO A 61 7.88 -4.68 15.80
C PRO A 61 7.04 -5.47 16.80
N SER A 62 7.61 -5.84 17.95
CA SER A 62 6.94 -6.63 19.01
C SER A 62 6.34 -5.77 20.12
N ASP A 63 6.83 -4.53 20.29
CA ASP A 63 6.57 -3.73 21.50
C ASP A 63 5.33 -2.83 21.41
N PHE A 64 4.62 -2.86 20.27
CA PHE A 64 3.52 -1.94 19.97
C PHE A 64 2.14 -2.63 19.89
N GLY A 65 2.03 -3.84 20.42
CA GLY A 65 0.79 -4.63 20.33
C GLY A 65 0.66 -5.38 19.01
N SER A 66 -0.56 -5.56 18.52
CA SER A 66 -0.81 -6.34 17.32
C SER A 66 -0.40 -5.59 16.04
N VAL A 67 0.32 -6.28 15.16
CA VAL A 67 0.65 -5.80 13.82
C VAL A 67 -0.25 -6.50 12.80
N HIS A 68 -1.03 -5.73 12.07
CA HIS A 68 -1.85 -6.22 10.98
C HIS A 68 -1.13 -6.02 9.64
N HIS A 69 -1.38 -6.93 8.72
CA HIS A 69 -0.89 -6.92 7.34
C HIS A 69 -2.09 -6.75 6.41
N GLU A 70 -2.24 -5.56 5.89
CA GLU A 70 -3.30 -5.22 4.94
C GLU A 70 -2.71 -5.34 3.52
N VAL A 71 -3.25 -6.25 2.69
CA VAL A 71 -2.79 -6.40 1.30
C VAL A 71 -3.44 -5.33 0.44
N GLU A 72 -2.61 -4.65 -0.36
CA GLU A 72 -3.01 -3.49 -1.14
C GLU A 72 -2.51 -3.58 -2.59
N LEU A 73 -3.26 -3.00 -3.52
CA LEU A 73 -2.78 -2.75 -4.87
C LEU A 73 -1.80 -1.56 -4.84
N ALA A 74 -0.58 -1.81 -5.26
CA ALA A 74 0.42 -0.76 -5.44
C ALA A 74 0.44 -0.27 -6.89
N VAL A 75 0.35 1.04 -7.09
CA VAL A 75 0.44 1.68 -8.40
C VAL A 75 1.72 2.52 -8.44
N LEU A 76 2.63 2.16 -9.35
CA LEU A 76 3.87 2.92 -9.57
C LEU A 76 3.59 4.06 -10.56
N ILE A 77 3.78 5.29 -10.10
CA ILE A 77 3.66 6.48 -10.94
C ILE A 77 5.03 6.83 -11.51
N GLY A 78 5.17 6.79 -12.82
CA GLY A 78 6.41 7.00 -13.55
C GLY A 78 6.67 8.43 -14.04
N ALA A 79 5.78 9.38 -13.76
CA ALA A 79 5.93 10.77 -14.17
C ALA A 79 5.43 11.73 -13.10
N THR A 80 5.98 12.95 -13.06
CA THR A 80 5.51 14.01 -12.16
C THR A 80 4.12 14.47 -12.58
N LEU A 81 3.19 14.46 -11.63
CA LEU A 81 1.80 14.88 -11.81
C LEU A 81 1.50 16.09 -10.94
N ARG A 82 0.84 17.08 -11.52
CA ARG A 82 0.32 18.27 -10.81
C ARG A 82 -0.99 18.71 -11.46
N GLN A 83 -2.07 18.74 -10.68
CA GLN A 83 -3.41 19.13 -11.17
C GLN A 83 -3.76 18.37 -12.46
N ALA A 84 -3.43 17.08 -12.49
CA ALA A 84 -3.52 16.26 -13.69
C ALA A 84 -4.96 15.80 -13.94
N THR A 85 -5.32 15.67 -15.22
CA THR A 85 -6.57 15.01 -15.62
C THR A 85 -6.45 13.50 -15.42
N GLU A 86 -7.59 12.83 -15.35
CA GLU A 86 -7.62 11.36 -15.25
C GLU A 86 -6.83 10.68 -16.39
N GLU A 87 -6.94 11.18 -17.60
CA GLU A 87 -6.18 10.68 -18.76
C GLU A 87 -4.66 10.81 -18.56
N HIS A 88 -4.20 11.96 -18.04
CA HIS A 88 -2.79 12.17 -17.73
C HIS A 88 -2.30 11.23 -16.61
N VAL A 89 -3.13 11.01 -15.58
CA VAL A 89 -2.80 10.07 -14.50
C VAL A 89 -2.67 8.65 -15.07
N ARG A 90 -3.62 8.19 -15.87
CA ARG A 90 -3.57 6.85 -16.50
C ARG A 90 -2.30 6.64 -17.34
N LYS A 91 -1.89 7.64 -18.11
CA LYS A 91 -0.66 7.60 -18.92
C LYS A 91 0.62 7.62 -18.07
N ALA A 92 0.55 8.16 -16.86
CA ALA A 92 1.69 8.23 -15.94
C ALA A 92 1.90 6.94 -15.14
N ILE A 93 0.99 5.98 -15.19
CA ILE A 93 1.14 4.71 -14.50
C ILE A 93 2.23 3.89 -15.20
N ALA A 94 3.32 3.63 -14.47
CA ALA A 94 4.44 2.82 -14.95
C ALA A 94 4.24 1.32 -14.70
N GLY A 95 3.51 0.94 -13.65
CA GLY A 95 3.26 -0.46 -13.34
C GLY A 95 2.36 -0.69 -12.14
N TYR A 96 2.00 -1.96 -11.95
CA TYR A 96 1.16 -2.44 -10.86
C TYR A 96 1.89 -3.50 -10.05
N GLY A 97 1.72 -3.47 -8.75
CA GLY A 97 2.32 -4.43 -7.82
C GLY A 97 1.43 -4.67 -6.62
N VAL A 98 1.95 -5.38 -5.64
CA VAL A 98 1.30 -5.65 -4.37
C VAL A 98 2.11 -5.00 -3.26
N ALA A 99 1.44 -4.37 -2.32
CA ALA A 99 2.01 -3.86 -1.09
C ALA A 99 1.40 -4.56 0.12
N LEU A 100 2.15 -4.59 1.22
CA LEU A 100 1.58 -4.79 2.53
C LEU A 100 1.58 -3.45 3.27
N ASP A 101 0.41 -2.99 3.68
CA ASP A 101 0.28 -1.86 4.59
C ASP A 101 0.35 -2.39 6.03
N LEU A 102 1.59 -2.55 6.54
CA LEU A 102 1.78 -2.98 7.92
C LEU A 102 1.29 -1.90 8.88
N THR A 103 0.45 -2.32 9.82
CA THR A 103 -0.29 -1.43 10.70
C THR A 103 -0.11 -1.84 12.15
N LEU A 104 0.40 -0.94 13.00
CA LEU A 104 0.35 -1.10 14.45
C LEU A 104 -1.08 -0.82 14.92
N ARG A 105 -1.90 -1.88 14.95
CA ARG A 105 -3.36 -1.76 15.09
C ARG A 105 -3.80 -1.08 16.38
N ASP A 106 -3.17 -1.43 17.50
CA ASP A 106 -3.52 -0.85 18.79
C ASP A 106 -3.13 0.63 18.87
N VAL A 107 -2.01 1.00 18.26
CA VAL A 107 -1.57 2.40 18.14
C VAL A 107 -2.55 3.18 17.26
N GLN A 108 -2.93 2.64 16.10
CA GLN A 108 -3.90 3.27 15.21
C GLN A 108 -5.26 3.50 15.91
N GLY A 109 -5.73 2.51 16.67
CA GLY A 109 -6.98 2.63 17.42
C GLY A 109 -6.96 3.80 18.42
N LYS A 110 -5.84 3.98 19.13
CA LYS A 110 -5.66 5.13 20.04
C LYS A 110 -5.66 6.45 19.29
N MET A 111 -4.96 6.53 18.14
CA MET A 111 -4.89 7.73 17.33
C MET A 111 -6.24 8.12 16.72
N LYS A 112 -6.98 7.15 16.18
CA LYS A 112 -8.35 7.38 15.69
C LYS A 112 -9.25 7.97 16.75
N LYS A 113 -9.22 7.41 17.97
CA LYS A 113 -10.03 7.92 19.10
C LYS A 113 -9.63 9.33 19.53
N ALA A 114 -8.36 9.68 19.39
CA ALA A 114 -7.83 10.99 19.76
C ALA A 114 -7.88 12.02 18.61
N GLY A 115 -8.37 11.65 17.42
CA GLY A 115 -8.36 12.53 16.23
C GLY A 115 -6.95 12.90 15.77
N GLN A 116 -5.96 12.05 16.02
CA GLN A 116 -4.56 12.29 15.66
C GLN A 116 -4.20 11.66 14.31
N PRO A 117 -3.18 12.20 13.61
CA PRO A 117 -2.61 11.60 12.42
C PRO A 117 -2.12 10.16 12.63
N TRP A 118 -2.15 9.32 11.57
CA TRP A 118 -1.89 7.88 11.68
C TRP A 118 -0.43 7.48 11.46
N GLU A 119 0.46 8.42 11.16
CA GLU A 119 1.85 8.15 10.76
C GLU A 119 2.59 7.27 11.77
N LYS A 120 2.39 7.50 13.07
CA LYS A 120 3.00 6.66 14.13
C LYS A 120 2.62 5.18 14.02
N ALA A 121 1.41 4.90 13.51
CA ALA A 121 0.90 3.54 13.36
C ALA A 121 1.17 2.94 11.97
N LYS A 122 1.40 3.79 10.97
CA LYS A 122 1.44 3.42 9.55
C LYS A 122 2.80 3.67 8.87
N ALA A 123 3.61 4.61 9.37
CA ALA A 123 4.79 5.12 8.68
C ALA A 123 6.13 4.73 9.36
N PHE A 124 6.15 3.65 10.13
CA PHE A 124 7.37 3.13 10.72
C PHE A 124 8.26 2.44 9.66
N ASP A 125 9.54 2.31 9.94
CA ASP A 125 10.52 1.72 9.02
C ASP A 125 10.11 0.30 8.60
N ASN A 126 10.24 0.01 7.30
CA ASN A 126 9.82 -1.26 6.67
C ASN A 126 8.31 -1.58 6.78
N SER A 127 7.47 -0.59 7.03
CA SER A 127 6.02 -0.78 7.13
C SER A 127 5.30 -0.90 5.79
N CYS A 128 6.02 -0.81 4.67
CA CYS A 128 5.49 -0.92 3.31
C CYS A 128 6.31 -1.90 2.46
N PRO A 129 6.25 -3.20 2.73
CA PRO A 129 6.84 -4.20 1.85
C PRO A 129 6.17 -4.17 0.46
N LEU A 130 6.98 -4.05 -0.59
CA LEU A 130 6.53 -4.01 -1.99
C LEU A 130 7.00 -5.23 -2.77
N SER A 131 6.12 -5.77 -3.60
CA SER A 131 6.49 -6.75 -4.62
C SER A 131 7.25 -6.07 -5.78
N GLY A 132 7.73 -6.86 -6.74
CA GLY A 132 8.08 -6.33 -8.07
C GLY A 132 6.83 -5.83 -8.80
N PHE A 133 7.00 -4.87 -9.69
CA PHE A 133 5.94 -4.29 -10.50
C PHE A 133 5.81 -4.97 -11.86
N ILE A 134 4.58 -5.27 -12.27
CA ILE A 134 4.24 -5.61 -13.64
C ILE A 134 4.17 -4.29 -14.41
N PRO A 135 4.97 -4.08 -15.47
CA PRO A 135 4.87 -2.87 -16.29
C PRO A 135 3.45 -2.65 -16.78
N ALA A 136 2.97 -1.41 -16.79
CA ALA A 136 1.59 -1.11 -17.19
C ALA A 136 1.25 -1.62 -18.60
N ALA A 137 2.22 -1.62 -19.51
CA ALA A 137 2.06 -2.14 -20.87
C ALA A 137 1.92 -3.68 -20.93
N GLU A 138 2.38 -4.40 -19.91
CA GLU A 138 2.30 -5.86 -19.80
C GLU A 138 1.07 -6.31 -18.97
N PHE A 139 0.44 -5.39 -18.25
CA PHE A 139 -0.72 -5.69 -17.43
C PHE A 139 -1.98 -5.81 -18.30
N THR A 140 -2.44 -7.03 -18.52
CA THR A 140 -3.59 -7.32 -19.40
C THR A 140 -4.93 -7.26 -18.69
N GLY A 141 -4.95 -7.11 -17.37
CA GLY A 141 -6.15 -7.02 -16.56
C GLY A 141 -6.70 -5.59 -16.43
N ASP A 142 -7.89 -5.50 -15.84
CA ASP A 142 -8.45 -4.23 -15.38
C ASP A 142 -8.17 -4.12 -13.86
N PRO A 143 -7.41 -3.09 -13.40
CA PRO A 143 -7.14 -2.91 -11.97
C PRO A 143 -8.40 -2.83 -11.10
N GLN A 144 -9.51 -2.32 -11.65
CA GLN A 144 -10.80 -2.22 -10.94
C GLN A 144 -11.46 -3.58 -10.71
N ASN A 145 -11.14 -4.59 -11.52
CA ASN A 145 -11.69 -5.93 -11.45
C ASN A 145 -10.67 -6.97 -11.01
N THR A 146 -9.54 -6.52 -10.46
CA THR A 146 -8.47 -7.40 -9.96
C THR A 146 -8.75 -7.81 -8.52
N THR A 147 -8.52 -9.08 -8.21
CA THR A 147 -8.63 -9.62 -6.85
C THR A 147 -7.25 -9.71 -6.22
N LEU A 148 -7.10 -9.19 -5.02
CA LEU A 148 -5.91 -9.36 -4.20
C LEU A 148 -6.15 -10.45 -3.16
N GLY A 149 -5.18 -11.33 -2.98
CA GLY A 149 -5.24 -12.39 -1.98
C GLY A 149 -3.98 -12.46 -1.14
N LEU A 150 -4.16 -12.68 0.16
CA LEU A 150 -3.08 -12.93 1.10
C LEU A 150 -3.33 -14.23 1.85
N SER A 151 -2.31 -15.07 1.95
CA SER A 151 -2.35 -16.29 2.76
C SER A 151 -1.22 -16.26 3.79
N VAL A 152 -1.56 -16.39 5.06
CA VAL A 152 -0.60 -16.46 6.17
C VAL A 152 -0.90 -17.69 7.01
N LYS A 153 0.03 -18.64 7.06
CA LYS A 153 -0.14 -19.90 7.82
C LYS A 153 -1.51 -20.54 7.56
N ASP A 154 -1.86 -20.77 6.30
CA ASP A 154 -3.11 -21.36 5.81
C ASP A 154 -4.39 -20.54 6.04
N ARG A 155 -4.31 -19.38 6.67
CA ARG A 155 -5.41 -18.40 6.70
C ARG A 155 -5.35 -17.50 5.48
N LYS A 156 -6.46 -17.41 4.73
CA LYS A 156 -6.59 -16.60 3.53
C LYS A 156 -7.44 -15.38 3.82
N SER A 157 -7.04 -14.24 3.30
CA SER A 157 -7.88 -13.05 3.14
C SER A 157 -7.86 -12.61 1.68
N VAL A 158 -9.02 -12.13 1.19
CA VAL A 158 -9.22 -11.72 -0.20
C VAL A 158 -9.97 -10.40 -0.21
N VAL A 159 -9.46 -9.41 -0.90
CA VAL A 159 -10.03 -8.06 -1.06
C VAL A 159 -10.20 -7.71 -2.53
#